data_774e10cc9ae96ed6db18c3ed941a93e8
#
_entry.id   774e10cc9ae96ed6db18c3ed941a93e8
#
_cell.length_a   1.000
_cell.length_b   1.000
_cell.length_c   1.000
_cell.angle_alpha   90.00
_cell.angle_beta   90.00
_cell.angle_gamma   90.00
#
_symmetry.space_group_name_H-M   'P 1'
#
loop_
_entity.id
_entity.type
_entity.pdbx_description
1 polymer ?
#
loop_
_entity_poly.entity_id
_entity_poly.type
_entity_poly.pdbx_seq_one_letter_code
_entity_poly.pdbx_strand_id
1 'polypeptide(L)'
;PSIEKQEDWLYYSAAEPETTFDSNYVNFLPNIPTNENLVMERKITNEHYYPTLLLVGDHQKMTVYLNDKLLYTNKKEVADGLVNPGKTLSFVTLPENYQGQTLRIYVSSPFKNYSGYPAEVFLGSSNALVSYVFRHSIPNIFMLLLTGFISLLNLIYVGIKLVKKRKLLVSKLLFSAFALSAGLEAGFGDI
;
A
#
# COMPACT_ATOMS: atom_id res chain seq x y z
N PRO A 1 11.12 -6.54 -18.88
CA PRO A 1 10.50 -5.38 -18.23
C PRO A 1 11.07 -5.28 -16.82
N SER A 2 11.93 -4.30 -16.61
CA SER A 2 12.55 -4.03 -15.31
C SER A 2 11.56 -3.23 -14.46
N ILE A 3 11.45 -3.62 -13.19
CA ILE A 3 10.84 -2.80 -12.15
C ILE A 3 11.99 -2.26 -11.33
N GLU A 4 11.98 -0.97 -11.09
CA GLU A 4 12.99 -0.31 -10.29
C GLU A 4 12.33 0.34 -9.07
N LYS A 5 12.76 -0.08 -7.88
CA LYS A 5 12.44 0.68 -6.67
C LYS A 5 13.18 2.01 -6.78
N GLN A 6 12.44 3.08 -6.65
CA GLN A 6 13.02 4.41 -6.73
C GLN A 6 13.63 4.76 -5.38
N GLU A 7 14.95 4.91 -5.37
CA GLU A 7 15.78 5.29 -4.23
C GLU A 7 16.42 6.68 -4.54
N ASP A 8 17.29 7.18 -3.71
CA ASP A 8 17.98 8.49 -3.87
C ASP A 8 17.01 9.68 -3.93
N TRP A 9 16.06 9.70 -3.01
CA TRP A 9 15.15 10.81 -2.83
C TRP A 9 15.77 11.91 -1.97
N LEU A 10 15.50 13.15 -2.34
CA LEU A 10 15.66 14.28 -1.46
C LEU A 10 14.38 14.42 -0.64
N TYR A 11 14.51 14.44 0.67
CA TYR A 11 13.40 14.55 1.61
C TYR A 11 13.43 15.88 2.34
N TYR A 12 12.29 16.51 2.51
CA TYR A 12 12.13 17.71 3.35
C TYR A 12 10.69 17.89 3.82
N SER A 13 10.51 18.66 4.90
CA SER A 13 9.19 19.11 5.30
C SER A 13 8.72 20.22 4.37
N ALA A 14 7.44 20.21 3.98
CA ALA A 14 6.88 21.30 3.20
C ALA A 14 6.88 22.65 3.96
N ALA A 15 6.89 22.62 5.30
CA ALA A 15 6.99 23.81 6.15
C ALA A 15 8.43 24.34 6.24
N GLU A 16 9.45 23.48 6.10
CA GLU A 16 10.87 23.83 6.21
C GLU A 16 11.68 23.27 5.03
N PRO A 17 11.47 23.80 3.81
CA PRO A 17 12.08 23.24 2.60
C PRO A 17 13.60 23.41 2.53
N GLU A 18 14.18 24.28 3.36
CA GLU A 18 15.63 24.49 3.43
C GLU A 18 16.37 23.37 4.16
N THR A 19 15.64 22.59 5.01
CA THR A 19 16.20 21.47 5.75
C THR A 19 15.99 20.19 4.96
N THR A 20 16.97 19.80 4.15
CA THR A 20 16.90 18.60 3.32
C THR A 20 17.64 17.44 3.97
N PHE A 21 17.11 16.22 3.76
CA PHE A 21 17.71 14.97 4.20
C PHE A 21 17.96 14.06 3.02
N ASP A 22 19.12 13.42 2.99
CA ASP A 22 19.49 12.47 1.94
C ASP A 22 18.92 11.07 2.24
N SER A 23 18.65 10.30 1.19
CA SER A 23 18.04 8.97 1.21
C SER A 23 18.73 7.95 2.13
N ASN A 24 20.03 8.10 2.36
CA ASN A 24 20.81 7.19 3.21
C ASN A 24 20.39 7.16 4.69
N TYR A 25 19.49 8.04 5.09
CA TYR A 25 19.09 8.21 6.50
C TYR A 25 17.62 7.87 6.78
N VAL A 26 16.78 7.51 5.80
CA VAL A 26 15.36 7.73 5.99
C VAL A 26 14.49 6.50 5.74
N ASN A 27 14.32 5.72 6.82
CA ASN A 27 13.07 4.98 6.99
C ASN A 27 11.98 5.84 7.64
N PHE A 28 12.33 6.97 8.27
CA PHE A 28 11.44 7.84 9.01
C PHE A 28 12.09 9.21 9.23
N LEU A 29 11.42 10.30 8.87
CA LEU A 29 11.81 11.66 9.26
C LEU A 29 11.17 12.00 10.60
N PRO A 30 11.99 12.17 11.67
CA PRO A 30 11.47 12.61 12.94
C PRO A 30 10.92 14.04 12.81
N ASN A 31 9.89 14.34 13.61
CA ASN A 31 9.31 15.67 13.78
C ASN A 31 8.44 16.24 12.65
N ILE A 32 7.96 15.41 11.72
CA ILE A 32 6.90 15.88 10.83
C ILE A 32 5.55 15.75 11.55
N PRO A 33 4.86 16.86 11.82
CA PRO A 33 3.56 16.84 12.47
C PRO A 33 2.49 16.08 11.64
N THR A 34 1.44 15.64 12.31
CA THR A 34 0.28 15.04 11.64
C THR A 34 -0.33 16.01 10.65
N ASN A 35 -0.73 15.51 9.47
CA ASN A 35 -1.25 16.27 8.34
C ASN A 35 -0.28 17.26 7.67
N GLU A 36 0.96 17.39 8.16
CA GLU A 36 2.01 18.09 7.43
C GLU A 36 2.57 17.20 6.32
N ASN A 37 2.97 17.83 5.21
CA ASN A 37 3.51 17.09 4.09
C ASN A 37 5.02 16.88 4.24
N LEU A 38 5.41 15.60 4.24
CA LEU A 38 6.73 15.19 3.81
C LEU A 38 6.81 15.31 2.29
N VAL A 39 7.83 15.96 1.78
CA VAL A 39 8.08 16.05 0.34
C VAL A 39 9.22 15.10 -0.02
N MET A 40 8.96 14.28 -1.02
CA MET A 40 9.95 13.42 -1.65
C MET A 40 10.21 13.98 -3.04
N GLU A 41 11.43 14.37 -3.34
CA GLU A 41 11.80 14.96 -4.63
C GLU A 41 12.93 14.17 -5.29
N ARG A 42 12.78 13.93 -6.59
CA ARG A 42 13.77 13.22 -7.39
C ARG A 42 13.66 13.59 -8.86
N LYS A 43 14.80 13.65 -9.56
CA LYS A 43 14.85 13.73 -11.03
C LYS A 43 14.79 12.33 -11.62
N ILE A 44 13.83 12.08 -12.52
CA ILE A 44 13.70 10.79 -13.19
C ILE A 44 14.67 10.74 -14.36
N THR A 45 15.60 9.80 -14.34
CA THR A 45 16.63 9.65 -15.39
C THR A 45 16.43 8.42 -16.26
N ASN A 46 15.75 7.40 -15.73
CA ASN A 46 15.62 6.10 -16.38
C ASN A 46 14.47 6.10 -17.39
N GLU A 47 14.68 5.43 -18.51
CA GLU A 47 13.70 5.29 -19.58
C GLU A 47 12.96 3.95 -19.45
N HIS A 48 11.64 4.02 -19.48
CA HIS A 48 10.78 2.85 -19.49
C HIS A 48 9.73 2.97 -20.59
N TYR A 49 9.43 1.86 -21.20
CA TYR A 49 8.34 1.78 -22.18
C TYR A 49 6.99 1.70 -21.43
N TYR A 50 6.06 2.62 -21.74
CA TYR A 50 4.82 2.82 -20.97
C TYR A 50 5.05 3.03 -19.47
N PRO A 51 5.75 4.10 -19.10
CA PRO A 51 6.20 4.34 -17.73
C PRO A 51 5.01 4.55 -16.79
N THR A 52 5.00 3.77 -15.74
CA THR A 52 4.00 3.83 -14.67
C THR A 52 4.73 3.84 -13.34
N LEU A 53 4.28 4.69 -12.43
CA LEU A 53 4.67 4.66 -11.02
C LEU A 53 3.68 3.77 -10.26
N LEU A 54 4.20 2.91 -9.41
CA LEU A 54 3.45 2.26 -8.35
C LEU A 54 3.84 2.94 -7.03
N LEU A 55 2.87 3.55 -6.38
CA LEU A 55 3.00 4.17 -5.07
C LEU A 55 2.35 3.26 -4.05
N VAL A 56 3.12 2.91 -3.02
CA VAL A 56 2.63 2.13 -1.88
C VAL A 56 2.66 3.03 -0.65
N GLY A 57 1.49 3.29 -0.10
CA GLY A 57 1.32 4.11 1.08
C GLY A 57 0.55 3.37 2.17
N ASP A 58 0.88 3.64 3.43
CA ASP A 58 0.19 3.08 4.58
C ASP A 58 -0.41 4.22 5.42
N HIS A 59 -1.75 4.30 5.43
CA HIS A 59 -2.50 5.36 6.12
C HIS A 59 -2.07 6.78 5.71
N GLN A 60 -1.65 6.95 4.44
CA GLN A 60 -1.07 8.17 3.92
C GLN A 60 -1.91 8.77 2.81
N LYS A 61 -1.98 10.09 2.81
CA LYS A 61 -2.49 10.90 1.70
C LYS A 61 -1.31 11.27 0.81
N MET A 62 -1.43 11.01 -0.47
CA MET A 62 -0.36 11.26 -1.44
C MET A 62 -0.83 12.18 -2.55
N THR A 63 0.04 13.08 -2.97
CA THR A 63 -0.17 13.95 -4.14
C THR A 63 1.12 13.96 -4.96
N VAL A 64 1.02 13.67 -6.24
CA VAL A 64 2.15 13.50 -7.16
C VAL A 64 2.16 14.61 -8.19
N TYR A 65 3.29 15.27 -8.31
CA TYR A 65 3.57 16.27 -9.34
C TYR A 65 4.75 15.83 -10.19
N LEU A 66 4.69 16.12 -11.47
CA LEU A 66 5.82 16.05 -12.38
C LEU A 66 6.16 17.48 -12.82
N ASN A 67 7.30 17.99 -12.41
CA ASN A 67 7.58 19.42 -12.32
C ASN A 67 6.44 20.11 -11.52
N ASP A 68 5.69 21.02 -12.14
CA ASP A 68 4.58 21.74 -11.50
C ASP A 68 3.19 21.21 -11.93
N LYS A 69 3.16 20.12 -12.72
CA LYS A 69 1.90 19.53 -13.19
C LYS A 69 1.44 18.44 -12.24
N LEU A 70 0.23 18.60 -11.70
CA LEU A 70 -0.44 17.57 -10.90
C LEU A 70 -0.72 16.35 -11.79
N LEU A 71 -0.22 15.17 -11.38
CA LEU A 71 -0.49 13.89 -12.03
C LEU A 71 -1.53 13.08 -11.27
N TYR A 72 -1.46 13.08 -9.94
CA TYR A 72 -2.31 12.20 -9.12
C TYR A 72 -2.50 12.76 -7.71
N THR A 73 -3.64 12.47 -7.13
CA THR A 73 -3.88 12.65 -5.70
C THR A 73 -4.90 11.61 -5.20
N ASN A 74 -4.62 11.01 -4.05
CA ASN A 74 -5.60 10.18 -3.33
C ASN A 74 -6.31 10.96 -2.21
N LYS A 75 -6.09 12.28 -2.12
CA LYS A 75 -6.85 13.14 -1.21
C LYS A 75 -8.30 13.17 -1.67
N LYS A 76 -9.18 12.48 -0.95
CA LYS A 76 -10.61 12.67 -1.09
C LYS A 76 -10.99 13.85 -0.21
N GLU A 77 -11.53 14.90 -0.80
CA GLU A 77 -12.24 15.92 -0.05
C GLU A 77 -13.53 15.29 0.46
N VAL A 78 -13.58 15.02 1.75
CA VAL A 78 -14.81 14.61 2.41
C VAL A 78 -15.17 15.75 3.35
N ALA A 79 -16.39 16.25 3.21
CA ALA A 79 -16.89 17.42 3.92
C ALA A 79 -16.90 17.25 5.46
N ASP A 80 -16.89 16.02 5.96
CA ASP A 80 -16.94 15.73 7.38
C ASP A 80 -16.01 14.55 7.74
N GLY A 81 -14.84 14.85 8.29
CA GLY A 81 -14.09 13.90 9.08
C GLY A 81 -12.76 13.41 8.50
N LEU A 82 -11.99 12.81 9.38
CA LEU A 82 -10.73 12.12 9.12
C LEU A 82 -10.98 10.88 8.24
N VAL A 83 -10.74 10.99 6.94
CA VAL A 83 -10.71 9.81 6.09
C VAL A 83 -9.38 9.12 6.26
N ASN A 84 -9.41 7.95 6.86
CA ASN A 84 -8.28 7.04 6.88
C ASN A 84 -8.14 6.41 5.48
N PRO A 85 -7.07 6.71 4.72
CA PRO A 85 -6.88 6.11 3.40
C PRO A 85 -6.57 4.60 3.47
N GLY A 86 -6.17 4.07 4.63
CA GLY A 86 -5.71 2.68 4.76
C GLY A 86 -4.42 2.43 4.00
N LYS A 87 -4.10 1.17 3.74
CA LYS A 87 -3.06 0.81 2.77
C LYS A 87 -3.54 1.13 1.36
N THR A 88 -2.71 1.76 0.57
CA THR A 88 -3.04 2.17 -0.80
C THR A 88 -1.97 1.72 -1.78
N LEU A 89 -2.43 1.17 -2.89
CA LEU A 89 -1.63 0.87 -4.06
C LEU A 89 -2.14 1.75 -5.20
N SER A 90 -1.32 2.69 -5.65
CA SER A 90 -1.74 3.65 -6.67
C SER A 90 -0.84 3.57 -7.89
N PHE A 91 -1.45 3.31 -9.04
CA PHE A 91 -0.75 3.29 -10.33
C PHE A 91 -0.94 4.64 -11.01
N VAL A 92 0.17 5.32 -11.30
CA VAL A 92 0.18 6.65 -11.91
C VAL A 92 0.97 6.58 -13.21
N THR A 93 0.29 6.72 -14.33
CA THR A 93 0.94 6.74 -15.64
C THR A 93 1.68 8.05 -15.85
N LEU A 94 2.95 7.97 -16.22
CA LEU A 94 3.76 9.13 -16.58
C LEU A 94 3.54 9.50 -18.05
N PRO A 95 3.62 10.80 -18.40
CA PRO A 95 3.59 11.23 -19.80
C PRO A 95 4.86 10.77 -20.54
N GLU A 96 4.81 10.69 -21.86
CA GLU A 96 5.95 10.23 -22.66
C GLU A 96 7.25 11.03 -22.46
N ASN A 97 7.12 12.31 -22.17
CA ASN A 97 8.26 13.23 -21.96
C ASN A 97 8.70 13.36 -20.49
N TYR A 98 8.45 12.35 -19.65
CA TYR A 98 8.74 12.38 -18.21
C TYR A 98 10.24 12.39 -17.89
N GLN A 99 11.06 11.85 -18.78
CA GLN A 99 12.50 11.73 -18.56
C GLN A 99 13.18 13.10 -18.39
N GLY A 100 14.06 13.19 -17.42
CA GLY A 100 14.73 14.43 -17.04
C GLY A 100 13.88 15.41 -16.25
N GLN A 101 12.60 15.11 -16.02
CA GLN A 101 11.71 15.93 -15.20
C GLN A 101 11.85 15.58 -13.73
N THR A 102 11.48 16.53 -12.87
CA THR A 102 11.49 16.36 -11.42
C THR A 102 10.15 15.83 -10.93
N LEU A 103 10.18 14.67 -10.29
CA LEU A 103 9.04 14.07 -9.62
C LEU A 103 9.02 14.54 -8.17
N ARG A 104 7.87 15.10 -7.75
CA ARG A 104 7.60 15.47 -6.35
C ARG A 104 6.40 14.72 -5.84
N ILE A 105 6.55 14.11 -4.68
CA ILE A 105 5.48 13.39 -4.00
C ILE A 105 5.30 14.00 -2.62
N TYR A 106 4.13 14.53 -2.38
CA TYR A 106 3.72 15.05 -1.08
C TYR A 106 3.01 13.94 -0.32
N VAL A 107 3.52 13.58 0.84
CA VAL A 107 3.01 12.50 1.68
C VAL A 107 2.63 13.07 3.03
N SER A 108 1.40 12.86 3.47
CA SER A 108 0.96 13.27 4.81
C SER A 108 0.06 12.20 5.43
N SER A 109 0.06 12.12 6.76
CA SER A 109 -0.84 11.22 7.48
C SER A 109 -1.56 11.96 8.61
N PRO A 110 -2.85 11.68 8.84
CA PRO A 110 -3.57 12.17 10.02
C PRO A 110 -3.14 11.41 11.30
N PHE A 111 -2.39 10.33 11.16
CA PHE A 111 -1.99 9.48 12.27
C PHE A 111 -0.50 9.70 12.60
N LYS A 112 -0.21 9.94 13.89
CA LYS A 112 1.15 10.19 14.36
C LYS A 112 2.13 9.05 14.01
N ASN A 113 1.66 7.81 14.04
CA ASN A 113 2.50 6.64 13.77
C ASN A 113 2.90 6.49 12.29
N TYR A 114 2.24 7.20 11.39
CA TYR A 114 2.48 7.16 9.94
C TYR A 114 2.95 8.51 9.38
N SER A 115 3.01 9.53 10.23
CA SER A 115 3.54 10.85 9.85
C SER A 115 5.06 10.81 9.77
N GLY A 116 5.64 11.40 8.73
CA GLY A 116 7.08 11.41 8.48
C GLY A 116 7.63 10.13 7.81
N TYR A 117 6.80 9.13 7.54
CA TYR A 117 7.21 7.97 6.74
C TYR A 117 7.09 8.27 5.25
N PRO A 118 8.13 7.97 4.46
CA PRO A 118 8.06 8.10 3.00
C PRO A 118 7.17 7.01 2.39
N ALA A 119 6.56 7.31 1.25
CA ALA A 119 5.90 6.29 0.44
C ALA A 119 6.94 5.45 -0.30
N GLU A 120 6.66 4.15 -0.51
CA GLU A 120 7.47 3.36 -1.42
C GLU A 120 7.06 3.64 -2.87
N VAL A 121 8.03 3.82 -3.74
CA VAL A 121 7.81 4.18 -5.14
C VAL A 121 8.57 3.24 -6.05
N PHE A 122 7.86 2.64 -6.98
CA PHE A 122 8.44 1.79 -8.02
C PHE A 122 8.12 2.37 -9.39
N LEU A 123 9.08 2.33 -10.30
CA LEU A 123 8.92 2.72 -11.69
C LEU A 123 9.07 1.48 -12.58
N GLY A 124 8.19 1.35 -13.56
CA GLY A 124 8.24 0.25 -14.50
C GLY A 124 7.12 0.32 -15.51
N SER A 125 7.00 -0.70 -16.36
CA SER A 125 5.81 -0.82 -17.21
C SER A 125 4.60 -1.27 -16.38
N SER A 126 3.40 -0.82 -16.74
CA SER A 126 2.17 -1.14 -16.02
C SER A 126 2.00 -2.66 -15.81
N ASN A 127 2.24 -3.47 -16.86
CA ASN A 127 2.14 -4.93 -16.77
C ASN A 127 3.15 -5.56 -15.81
N ALA A 128 4.37 -5.02 -15.77
CA ALA A 128 5.41 -5.50 -14.85
C ALA A 128 5.01 -5.20 -13.40
N LEU A 129 4.55 -3.98 -13.13
CA LEU A 129 4.13 -3.57 -11.80
C LEU A 129 2.90 -4.35 -11.30
N VAL A 130 1.91 -4.59 -12.15
CA VAL A 130 0.76 -5.45 -11.80
C VAL A 130 1.22 -6.88 -11.49
N SER A 131 2.13 -7.42 -12.30
CA SER A 131 2.70 -8.75 -12.05
C SER A 131 3.51 -8.80 -10.75
N TYR A 132 4.21 -7.73 -10.42
CA TYR A 132 4.95 -7.59 -9.17
C TYR A 132 4.00 -7.63 -7.97
N VAL A 133 2.96 -6.79 -7.96
CA VAL A 133 1.95 -6.77 -6.90
C VAL A 133 1.30 -8.14 -6.75
N PHE A 134 0.86 -8.74 -7.88
CA PHE A 134 0.24 -10.05 -7.86
C PHE A 134 1.15 -11.13 -7.25
N ARG A 135 2.42 -11.18 -7.65
CA ARG A 135 3.39 -12.15 -7.09
C ARG A 135 3.59 -11.99 -5.59
N HIS A 136 3.64 -10.76 -5.09
CA HIS A 136 3.78 -10.50 -3.66
C HIS A 136 2.50 -10.85 -2.88
N SER A 137 1.34 -10.82 -3.53
CA SER A 137 0.06 -11.20 -2.93
C SER A 137 -0.22 -12.71 -2.96
N ILE A 138 0.52 -13.51 -3.76
CA ILE A 138 0.29 -14.96 -3.88
C ILE A 138 0.32 -15.68 -2.53
N PRO A 139 1.29 -15.48 -1.63
CA PRO A 139 1.32 -16.17 -0.34
C PRO A 139 0.06 -15.90 0.49
N ASN A 140 -0.40 -14.64 0.51
CA ASN A 140 -1.59 -14.23 1.25
C ASN A 140 -2.86 -14.83 0.65
N ILE A 141 -2.99 -14.81 -0.67
CA ILE A 141 -4.08 -15.45 -1.39
C ILE A 141 -4.10 -16.96 -1.12
N PHE A 142 -2.94 -17.61 -1.14
CA PHE A 142 -2.84 -19.03 -0.84
C PHE A 142 -3.28 -19.35 0.59
N MET A 143 -2.84 -18.56 1.57
CA MET A 143 -3.25 -18.70 2.97
C MET A 143 -4.74 -18.51 3.15
N LEU A 144 -5.34 -17.52 2.49
CA LEU A 144 -6.78 -17.27 2.50
C LEU A 144 -7.55 -18.48 1.94
N LEU A 145 -7.13 -19.01 0.80
CA LEU A 145 -7.76 -20.17 0.17
C LEU A 145 -7.63 -21.43 1.05
N LEU A 146 -6.46 -21.67 1.62
CA LEU A 146 -6.20 -22.83 2.48
C LEU A 146 -7.07 -22.78 3.75
N THR A 147 -7.08 -21.65 4.44
CA THR A 147 -7.87 -21.47 5.66
C THR A 147 -9.37 -21.49 5.38
N GLY A 148 -9.81 -20.92 4.25
CA GLY A 148 -11.19 -21.00 3.79
C GLY A 148 -11.61 -22.42 3.48
N PHE A 149 -10.77 -23.21 2.83
CA PHE A 149 -11.04 -24.62 2.53
C PHE A 149 -11.16 -25.46 3.81
N ILE A 150 -10.23 -25.29 4.76
CA ILE A 150 -10.27 -25.98 6.07
C ILE A 150 -11.55 -25.63 6.83
N SER A 151 -11.91 -24.33 6.82
CA SER A 151 -13.15 -23.87 7.46
C SER A 151 -14.38 -24.49 6.82
N LEU A 152 -14.44 -24.53 5.49
CA LEU A 152 -15.56 -25.17 4.76
C LEU A 152 -15.71 -26.65 5.09
N LEU A 153 -14.61 -27.42 5.11
CA LEU A 153 -14.66 -28.83 5.50
C LEU A 153 -15.18 -29.04 6.93
N ASN A 154 -14.77 -28.19 7.87
CA ASN A 154 -15.28 -28.23 9.23
C ASN A 154 -16.79 -27.90 9.31
N LEU A 155 -17.26 -26.92 8.55
CA LEU A 155 -18.68 -26.57 8.48
C LEU A 155 -19.52 -27.72 7.90
N ILE A 156 -19.04 -28.37 6.82
CA ILE A 156 -19.69 -29.55 6.24
C ILE A 156 -19.77 -30.67 7.29
N TYR A 157 -18.67 -30.94 8.00
CA TYR A 157 -18.65 -31.94 9.07
C TYR A 157 -19.68 -31.64 10.17
N VAL A 158 -19.74 -30.39 10.60
CA VAL A 158 -20.75 -29.93 11.61
C VAL A 158 -22.15 -30.11 11.08
N GLY A 159 -22.43 -29.75 9.83
CA GLY A 159 -23.74 -29.94 9.19
C GLY A 159 -24.16 -31.39 9.15
N ILE A 160 -23.29 -32.33 8.80
CA ILE A 160 -23.55 -33.76 8.80
C ILE A 160 -23.87 -34.26 10.22
N LYS A 161 -23.18 -33.76 11.25
CA LYS A 161 -23.44 -34.13 12.65
C LYS A 161 -24.81 -33.62 13.14
N LEU A 162 -25.16 -32.39 12.74
CA LEU A 162 -26.48 -31.83 13.04
C LEU A 162 -27.62 -32.67 12.45
N VAL A 163 -27.53 -32.98 11.16
CA VAL A 163 -28.54 -33.81 10.47
C VAL A 163 -28.67 -35.18 11.13
N LYS A 164 -27.55 -35.79 11.55
CA LYS A 164 -27.55 -37.10 12.26
C LYS A 164 -27.89 -37.00 13.74
N LYS A 165 -28.35 -35.85 14.25
CA LYS A 165 -28.69 -35.60 15.67
C LYS A 165 -27.60 -36.06 16.66
N ARG A 166 -26.32 -35.97 16.27
CA ARG A 166 -25.20 -36.33 17.15
C ARG A 166 -24.72 -35.11 17.93
N LYS A 167 -24.09 -35.33 19.08
CA LYS A 167 -23.53 -34.25 19.92
C LYS A 167 -22.54 -33.38 19.07
N LEU A 168 -22.81 -32.09 19.06
CA LEU A 168 -21.97 -31.08 18.43
C LEU A 168 -20.78 -30.77 19.33
N LEU A 169 -19.58 -30.78 18.75
CA LEU A 169 -18.38 -30.27 19.39
C LEU A 169 -18.29 -28.76 19.07
N VAL A 170 -18.69 -27.93 20.02
CA VAL A 170 -18.63 -26.46 19.91
C VAL A 170 -17.20 -25.99 19.51
N SER A 171 -16.17 -26.69 19.98
CA SER A 171 -14.77 -26.41 19.62
C SER A 171 -14.51 -26.43 18.11
N LYS A 172 -15.23 -27.27 17.34
CA LYS A 172 -15.06 -27.29 15.87
C LYS A 172 -15.69 -26.11 15.17
N LEU A 173 -16.81 -25.60 15.68
CA LEU A 173 -17.41 -24.34 15.21
C LEU A 173 -16.49 -23.14 15.50
N LEU A 174 -15.98 -23.06 16.72
CA LEU A 174 -15.02 -22.01 17.10
C LEU A 174 -13.74 -22.08 16.27
N PHE A 175 -13.22 -23.28 16.01
CA PHE A 175 -12.05 -23.46 15.16
C PHE A 175 -12.32 -22.97 13.71
N SER A 176 -13.48 -23.27 13.14
CA SER A 176 -13.85 -22.80 11.80
C SER A 176 -13.95 -21.28 11.74
N ALA A 177 -14.56 -20.66 12.76
CA ALA A 177 -14.65 -19.20 12.85
C ALA A 177 -13.26 -18.55 12.99
N PHE A 178 -12.40 -19.13 13.82
CA PHE A 178 -11.01 -18.68 14.00
C PHE A 178 -10.20 -18.83 12.70
N ALA A 179 -10.29 -19.99 12.03
CA ALA A 179 -9.56 -20.20 10.77
C ALA A 179 -10.02 -19.22 9.67
N LEU A 180 -11.32 -18.90 9.60
CA LEU A 180 -11.85 -17.89 8.69
C LEU A 180 -11.33 -16.48 9.01
N SER A 181 -11.38 -16.07 10.28
CA SER A 181 -10.90 -14.76 10.68
C SER A 181 -9.40 -14.59 10.43
N ALA A 182 -8.59 -15.59 10.77
CA ALA A 182 -7.15 -15.59 10.51
C ALA A 182 -6.83 -15.56 9.00
N GLY A 183 -7.62 -16.30 8.19
CA GLY A 183 -7.46 -16.26 6.73
C GLY A 183 -7.83 -14.91 6.13
N LEU A 184 -8.88 -14.26 6.62
CA LEU A 184 -9.27 -12.92 6.19
C LEU A 184 -8.20 -11.88 6.57
N GLU A 185 -7.67 -11.96 7.79
CA GLU A 185 -6.59 -11.08 8.24
C GLU A 185 -5.33 -11.27 7.36
N ALA A 186 -4.90 -12.50 7.13
CA ALA A 186 -3.75 -12.79 6.25
C ALA A 186 -4.01 -12.38 4.79
N GLY A 187 -5.25 -12.51 4.29
CA GLY A 187 -5.59 -12.19 2.91
C GLY A 187 -5.72 -10.68 2.65
N PHE A 188 -6.12 -9.90 3.62
CA PHE A 188 -6.42 -8.47 3.47
C PHE A 188 -5.53 -7.56 4.32
N GLY A 189 -4.79 -8.09 5.31
CA GLY A 189 -3.98 -7.29 6.22
C GLY A 189 -2.70 -6.75 5.61
N ASP A 190 -2.15 -7.42 4.59
CA ASP A 190 -0.85 -7.10 3.96
C ASP A 190 -0.94 -6.74 2.47
N ILE A 191 -2.13 -6.42 1.96
CA ILE A 191 -2.32 -5.91 0.60
C ILE A 191 -2.28 -4.39 0.59
#